data_e384f73b03304617bce633ebbe0a71d6
#
_entry.id   e384f73b03304617bce633ebbe0a71d6
#
_cell.length_a   1.000
_cell.length_b   1.000
_cell.length_c   1.000
_cell.angle_alpha   90.00
_cell.angle_beta   90.00
_cell.angle_gamma   90.00
#
_symmetry.space_group_name_H-M   'P 1'
#
loop_
_entity.id
_entity.type
_entity.pdbx_description
1 polymer ?
#
loop_
_entity_poly.entity_id
_entity_poly.type
_entity_poly.pdbx_seq_one_letter_code
_entity_poly.pdbx_strand_id
1 'polypeptide(L)'
;MVAFAVLGYAAFEFAGHVTSHGAAQPAPAAEQQASKAAASASAASAAAASAAASAQAAPTPSATAPRTAAAPPLRTIAPVSAEAFGPDGTADGDNPQNAGRVLTDPADGWVTQWYATANFGALKQGTGLLLDMGRPVTIAAVRLTLGSYPGTSLELRLGRSPEFGALPVAASASNAGTVLSLSLKAPVRARYVLLWFTKLPPNGAGTYQEFVHGVTVQGRR
;
A
#
# COMPACT_ATOMS: atom_id res chain seq x y z
N MET A 1 -12.02 -50.55 -27.85
CA MET A 1 -11.63 -51.32 -26.69
C MET A 1 -10.81 -50.39 -25.80
N VAL A 2 -11.38 -49.69 -24.94
CA VAL A 2 -11.76 -49.86 -23.54
C VAL A 2 -10.62 -50.42 -22.68
N ALA A 3 -10.11 -49.58 -21.80
CA ALA A 3 -9.74 -49.99 -20.45
C ALA A 3 -9.71 -48.74 -19.53
N PHE A 4 -10.70 -48.66 -18.69
CA PHE A 4 -10.76 -47.84 -17.49
C PHE A 4 -9.85 -48.48 -16.42
N ALA A 5 -9.07 -47.68 -15.70
CA ALA A 5 -8.50 -48.08 -14.43
C ALA A 5 -8.87 -47.02 -13.38
N VAL A 6 -9.83 -47.40 -12.57
CA VAL A 6 -10.19 -46.79 -11.29
C VAL A 6 -9.35 -47.46 -10.21
N LEU A 7 -8.72 -46.67 -9.35
CA LEU A 7 -8.20 -47.06 -8.02
C LEU A 7 -7.63 -45.75 -7.42
N GLY A 8 -7.89 -45.33 -6.20
CA GLY A 8 -8.47 -45.93 -5.02
C GLY A 8 -8.37 -44.85 -3.94
N TYR A 9 -9.43 -44.72 -3.23
CA TYR A 9 -9.64 -43.87 -2.05
C TYR A 9 -8.82 -44.46 -0.89
N ALA A 10 -7.97 -43.68 -0.27
CA ALA A 10 -7.41 -44.00 1.04
C ALA A 10 -7.84 -42.90 2.02
N ALA A 11 -8.90 -43.23 2.75
CA ALA A 11 -9.29 -42.54 3.96
C ALA A 11 -8.28 -42.86 5.05
N PHE A 12 -7.70 -41.86 5.69
CA PHE A 12 -6.96 -42.01 6.92
C PHE A 12 -7.76 -41.35 8.03
N GLU A 13 -8.51 -42.19 8.75
CA GLU A 13 -9.05 -41.83 10.06
C GLU A 13 -7.95 -41.94 11.09
N PHE A 14 -7.71 -40.88 11.83
CA PHE A 14 -6.95 -40.96 13.08
C PHE A 14 -7.89 -40.58 14.22
N ALA A 15 -8.34 -41.64 14.89
CA ALA A 15 -9.15 -41.54 16.10
C ALA A 15 -8.27 -41.31 17.32
N GLY A 16 -8.65 -40.35 18.12
CA GLY A 16 -8.75 -40.33 19.53
C GLY A 16 -7.52 -40.60 20.41
N HIS A 17 -7.21 -39.66 21.27
CA HIS A 17 -7.11 -39.96 22.69
C HIS A 17 -7.35 -38.66 23.49
N VAL A 18 -8.51 -38.65 24.12
CA VAL A 18 -8.85 -37.78 25.25
C VAL A 18 -8.23 -38.37 26.50
N THR A 19 -7.42 -37.63 27.20
CA THR A 19 -7.19 -37.83 28.64
C THR A 19 -7.27 -36.51 29.35
N SER A 20 -8.38 -36.32 30.02
CA SER A 20 -8.63 -35.38 31.08
C SER A 20 -7.88 -35.71 32.32
N HIS A 21 -7.21 -34.76 32.92
CA HIS A 21 -6.98 -34.59 34.36
C HIS A 21 -6.65 -33.12 34.52
N GLY A 22 -7.37 -32.31 35.12
CA GLY A 22 -8.04 -32.34 36.40
C GLY A 22 -7.34 -31.37 37.33
N ALA A 23 -8.08 -30.33 37.74
CA ALA A 23 -7.95 -29.55 38.96
C ALA A 23 -6.66 -28.69 39.10
N ALA A 24 -6.66 -27.45 39.42
CA ALA A 24 -7.38 -26.62 40.32
C ALA A 24 -6.85 -25.18 40.17
N GLN A 25 -7.75 -24.23 40.20
CA GLN A 25 -7.48 -22.85 40.59
C GLN A 25 -7.05 -22.80 42.08
N PRO A 26 -6.30 -21.79 42.56
CA PRO A 26 -6.95 -20.56 42.90
C PRO A 26 -6.17 -19.27 42.59
N ALA A 27 -6.91 -18.22 42.36
CA ALA A 27 -6.44 -16.86 42.58
C ALA A 27 -6.38 -16.56 44.10
N PRO A 28 -5.56 -15.62 44.52
CA PRO A 28 -6.11 -14.42 45.16
C PRO A 28 -5.50 -13.16 44.55
N ALA A 29 -6.26 -12.17 44.22
CA ALA A 29 -6.92 -11.15 45.00
C ALA A 29 -5.94 -10.30 45.84
N ALA A 30 -6.02 -9.01 45.47
CA ALA A 30 -5.87 -7.81 46.30
C ALA A 30 -4.46 -7.49 46.81
N GLU A 31 -4.06 -6.31 46.53
CA GLU A 31 -4.18 -5.09 47.34
C GLU A 31 -3.58 -3.94 46.52
N GLN A 32 -4.29 -3.01 46.07
CA GLN A 32 -4.74 -1.79 46.77
C GLN A 32 -3.74 -1.29 47.82
N GLN A 33 -2.90 -0.36 47.44
CA GLN A 33 -2.51 0.72 48.36
C GLN A 33 -2.34 2.01 47.61
N ALA A 34 -3.36 2.82 47.86
CA ALA A 34 -3.34 4.26 47.72
C ALA A 34 -2.45 4.87 48.81
N SER A 35 -1.70 5.88 48.43
CA SER A 35 -1.20 6.94 49.28
C SER A 35 -0.90 8.11 48.36
N LYS A 36 -1.68 9.05 48.23
CA LYS A 36 -2.18 10.19 48.99
C LYS A 36 -1.13 10.77 49.97
N ALA A 37 -0.55 11.87 49.58
CA ALA A 37 -0.07 13.01 50.37
C ALA A 37 0.27 14.12 49.40
N ALA A 38 -0.52 15.08 49.35
CA ALA A 38 -0.67 16.34 50.08
C ALA A 38 0.31 17.38 49.47
N ALA A 39 -0.20 18.34 48.69
CA ALA A 39 -0.82 19.58 49.12
C ALA A 39 -0.03 20.37 50.16
N SER A 40 0.35 21.50 49.72
CA SER A 40 0.42 22.78 50.49
C SER A 40 1.52 23.65 49.89
N ALA A 41 1.08 24.72 49.28
CA ALA A 41 0.95 26.05 49.80
C ALA A 41 2.34 26.72 49.79
N SER A 42 2.54 27.89 49.35
CA SER A 42 1.88 29.13 49.68
C SER A 42 2.30 30.22 48.71
N ALA A 43 1.38 31.08 48.51
CA ALA A 43 1.52 32.43 48.02
C ALA A 43 2.29 33.28 49.00
N ALA A 44 3.08 34.20 48.53
CA ALA A 44 3.34 35.51 49.06
C ALA A 44 4.05 36.31 47.96
N SER A 45 3.39 37.29 47.43
CA SER A 45 3.39 38.72 47.80
C SER A 45 4.64 39.43 47.34
N ALA A 46 4.45 40.29 46.55
CA ALA A 46 3.97 41.64 46.48
C ALA A 46 5.06 42.53 45.86
N ALA A 47 4.63 43.23 44.86
CA ALA A 47 4.78 44.67 44.64
C ALA A 47 6.05 45.41 45.12
N ALA A 48 6.72 45.97 44.15
CA ALA A 48 7.29 47.31 44.14
C ALA A 48 7.63 47.66 42.68
N ALA A 49 6.88 48.41 42.03
CA ALA A 49 6.88 49.87 41.92
C ALA A 49 7.99 50.38 40.98
N SER A 50 7.52 50.85 39.82
CA SER A 50 7.90 52.08 39.12
C SER A 50 9.37 52.47 39.03
N ALA A 51 9.85 52.51 37.80
CA ALA A 51 10.46 53.74 37.29
C ALA A 51 10.58 53.69 35.76
N ALA A 52 10.07 54.70 35.17
CA ALA A 52 10.08 54.99 33.74
C ALA A 52 11.49 55.08 33.17
N ALA A 53 11.68 54.49 32.02
CA ALA A 53 12.61 55.02 31.04
C ALA A 53 12.04 54.73 29.65
N SER A 54 11.43 55.73 29.08
CA SER A 54 11.06 55.75 27.66
C SER A 54 12.33 55.75 26.84
N ALA A 55 12.74 54.61 26.35
CA ALA A 55 13.66 54.52 25.23
C ALA A 55 12.83 54.16 23.99
N GLN A 56 12.65 55.15 23.15
CA GLN A 56 12.17 54.95 21.79
C GLN A 56 13.15 54.05 21.07
N ALA A 57 12.80 52.75 21.00
CA ALA A 57 13.45 51.83 20.07
C ALA A 57 12.93 52.12 18.67
N ALA A 58 13.81 52.56 17.81
CA ALA A 58 13.58 52.67 16.36
C ALA A 58 13.04 51.32 15.84
N PRO A 59 12.12 51.32 14.86
CA PRO A 59 11.63 50.08 14.28
C PRO A 59 12.77 49.36 13.56
N THR A 60 13.22 48.29 14.15
CA THR A 60 14.11 47.34 13.50
C THR A 60 13.40 46.83 12.28
N PRO A 61 13.97 46.83 11.07
CA PRO A 61 13.33 46.26 9.91
C PRO A 61 13.09 44.77 10.19
N SER A 62 11.84 44.37 10.31
CA SER A 62 11.44 42.99 10.38
C SER A 62 12.06 42.27 9.17
N ALA A 63 13.07 41.44 9.44
CA ALA A 63 13.58 40.53 8.45
C ALA A 63 12.41 39.68 7.94
N THR A 64 11.97 39.97 6.71
CA THR A 64 10.96 39.18 6.04
C THR A 64 11.48 37.75 5.96
N ALA A 65 10.91 36.87 6.76
CA ALA A 65 11.24 35.45 6.72
C ALA A 65 11.12 34.99 5.24
N PRO A 66 12.09 34.23 4.74
CA PRO A 66 12.03 33.80 3.35
C PRO A 66 10.72 33.02 3.17
N ARG A 67 9.86 33.57 2.34
CA ARG A 67 8.60 32.95 1.95
C ARG A 67 8.97 31.66 1.23
N THR A 68 8.86 30.51 1.92
CA THR A 68 9.04 29.20 1.30
C THR A 68 8.10 29.13 0.12
N ALA A 69 8.62 29.14 -1.09
CA ALA A 69 7.83 29.07 -2.29
C ALA A 69 6.98 27.80 -2.22
N ALA A 70 5.66 27.96 -2.30
CA ALA A 70 4.74 26.82 -2.31
C ALA A 70 5.15 25.86 -3.43
N ALA A 71 5.29 24.58 -3.10
CA ALA A 71 5.64 23.57 -4.09
C ALA A 71 4.58 23.60 -5.25
N PRO A 72 5.00 23.47 -6.51
CA PRO A 72 4.07 23.46 -7.64
C PRO A 72 2.96 22.43 -7.43
N PRO A 73 1.74 22.67 -7.93
CA PRO A 73 0.63 21.74 -7.78
C PRO A 73 0.93 20.39 -8.45
N LEU A 74 0.39 19.31 -7.90
CA LEU A 74 0.45 17.98 -8.49
C LEU A 74 -0.38 17.98 -9.78
N ARG A 75 0.13 17.29 -10.80
CA ARG A 75 -0.53 17.12 -12.09
C ARG A 75 -0.53 15.65 -12.48
N THR A 76 -1.46 15.27 -13.33
CA THR A 76 -1.42 13.95 -13.98
C THR A 76 -0.24 13.91 -14.93
N ILE A 77 0.53 12.84 -14.86
CA ILE A 77 1.66 12.54 -15.74
C ILE A 77 1.33 11.22 -16.44
N ALA A 78 1.12 11.27 -17.74
CA ALA A 78 0.86 10.07 -18.52
C ALA A 78 2.16 9.26 -18.69
N PRO A 79 2.13 7.92 -18.43
CA PRO A 79 3.18 7.00 -18.85
C PRO A 79 3.31 6.98 -20.38
N VAL A 80 4.48 6.63 -20.88
CA VAL A 80 4.73 6.44 -22.33
C VAL A 80 4.46 5.01 -22.78
N SER A 81 4.57 4.04 -21.89
CA SER A 81 4.22 2.65 -22.14
C SER A 81 3.76 1.95 -20.87
N ALA A 82 3.05 0.83 -21.06
CA ALA A 82 2.70 -0.12 -20.04
C ALA A 82 2.99 -1.53 -20.57
N GLU A 83 3.65 -2.35 -19.76
CA GLU A 83 4.02 -3.72 -20.09
C GLU A 83 3.58 -4.64 -18.97
N ALA A 84 3.12 -5.86 -19.29
CA ALA A 84 2.87 -6.86 -18.28
C ALA A 84 4.20 -7.31 -17.66
N PHE A 85 4.17 -7.60 -16.35
CA PHE A 85 5.35 -7.89 -15.57
C PHE A 85 5.11 -9.11 -14.67
N GLY A 86 6.00 -10.09 -14.74
CA GLY A 86 5.99 -11.29 -13.92
C GLY A 86 7.22 -11.39 -13.02
N PRO A 87 7.42 -12.53 -12.33
CA PRO A 87 8.57 -12.76 -11.48
C PRO A 87 9.91 -12.61 -12.19
N ASP A 88 9.98 -12.99 -13.47
CA ASP A 88 11.17 -12.91 -14.31
C ASP A 88 11.20 -11.66 -15.23
N GLY A 89 10.42 -10.64 -14.88
CA GLY A 89 10.35 -9.38 -15.60
C GLY A 89 9.21 -9.32 -16.62
N THR A 90 9.39 -8.52 -17.70
CA THR A 90 8.35 -8.32 -18.72
C THR A 90 8.12 -9.52 -19.62
N ALA A 91 9.06 -10.46 -19.69
CA ALA A 91 8.92 -11.68 -20.48
C ALA A 91 7.92 -12.70 -19.89
N ASP A 92 7.62 -12.59 -18.58
CA ASP A 92 6.76 -13.51 -17.82
C ASP A 92 5.46 -12.86 -17.33
N GLY A 93 5.12 -11.70 -17.86
CA GLY A 93 3.90 -10.99 -17.49
C GLY A 93 2.63 -11.63 -18.06
N ASP A 94 1.51 -11.48 -17.34
CA ASP A 94 0.20 -11.98 -17.77
C ASP A 94 -0.36 -11.15 -18.94
N ASN A 95 -0.85 -11.80 -19.99
CA ASN A 95 -1.52 -11.16 -21.13
C ASN A 95 -0.77 -9.93 -21.68
N PRO A 96 0.52 -10.06 -22.04
CA PRO A 96 1.37 -8.92 -22.38
C PRO A 96 0.85 -8.11 -23.57
N GLN A 97 0.14 -8.74 -24.51
CA GLN A 97 -0.45 -8.10 -25.68
C GLN A 97 -1.53 -7.04 -25.33
N ASN A 98 -2.09 -7.10 -24.12
CA ASN A 98 -3.14 -6.19 -23.67
C ASN A 98 -2.65 -5.12 -22.70
N ALA A 99 -1.40 -5.18 -22.24
CA ALA A 99 -0.89 -4.28 -21.20
C ALA A 99 -1.02 -2.81 -21.55
N GLY A 100 -0.77 -2.43 -22.82
CA GLY A 100 -0.90 -1.05 -23.28
C GLY A 100 -2.31 -0.47 -23.22
N ARG A 101 -3.36 -1.31 -23.21
CA ARG A 101 -4.76 -0.85 -23.17
C ARG A 101 -5.09 -0.07 -21.90
N VAL A 102 -4.42 -0.34 -20.80
CA VAL A 102 -4.60 0.42 -19.55
C VAL A 102 -4.37 1.94 -19.71
N LEU A 103 -3.66 2.34 -20.75
CA LEU A 103 -3.37 3.75 -21.05
C LEU A 103 -4.32 4.35 -22.11
N THR A 104 -4.96 3.53 -22.95
CA THR A 104 -5.67 3.98 -24.15
C THR A 104 -7.13 3.51 -24.21
N ASP A 105 -7.47 2.43 -23.54
CA ASP A 105 -8.78 1.80 -23.61
C ASP A 105 -9.27 1.37 -22.21
N PRO A 106 -9.86 2.29 -21.44
CA PRO A 106 -10.36 1.98 -20.10
C PRO A 106 -11.51 0.96 -20.06
N ALA A 107 -12.20 0.75 -21.18
CA ALA A 107 -13.30 -0.22 -21.23
C ALA A 107 -12.77 -1.64 -21.19
N ASP A 108 -11.73 -1.94 -21.98
CA ASP A 108 -11.09 -3.24 -22.03
C ASP A 108 -9.95 -3.39 -21.03
N GLY A 109 -9.10 -2.35 -20.88
CA GLY A 109 -7.99 -2.33 -19.94
C GLY A 109 -7.00 -3.49 -20.10
N TRP A 110 -6.41 -3.90 -18.99
CA TRP A 110 -5.56 -5.09 -18.88
C TRP A 110 -6.12 -6.03 -17.84
N VAL A 111 -5.94 -7.33 -18.05
CA VAL A 111 -6.43 -8.38 -17.17
C VAL A 111 -5.33 -9.41 -16.91
N THR A 112 -5.22 -9.92 -15.68
CA THR A 112 -4.32 -11.04 -15.37
C THR A 112 -4.82 -12.33 -16.02
N GLN A 113 -4.01 -13.38 -16.04
CA GLN A 113 -4.52 -14.73 -16.20
C GLN A 113 -5.49 -15.06 -15.06
N TRP A 114 -6.35 -16.04 -15.26
CA TRP A 114 -7.18 -16.58 -14.19
C TRP A 114 -6.42 -17.66 -13.40
N TYR A 115 -6.67 -17.73 -12.11
CA TYR A 115 -6.00 -18.66 -11.21
C TYR A 115 -7.02 -19.39 -10.32
N ALA A 116 -6.66 -20.62 -9.92
CA ALA A 116 -7.52 -21.44 -9.05
C ALA A 116 -7.62 -20.89 -7.62
N THR A 117 -6.64 -20.11 -7.17
CA THR A 117 -6.64 -19.46 -5.86
C THR A 117 -6.20 -18.00 -5.95
N ALA A 118 -6.56 -17.21 -4.94
CA ALA A 118 -6.20 -15.80 -4.85
C ALA A 118 -4.68 -15.55 -4.90
N ASN A 119 -3.88 -16.51 -4.47
CA ASN A 119 -2.41 -16.46 -4.45
C ASN A 119 -1.82 -17.18 -5.68
N PHE A 120 -2.35 -16.87 -6.86
CA PHE A 120 -1.84 -17.33 -8.17
C PHE A 120 -1.72 -18.87 -8.31
N GLY A 121 -2.58 -19.64 -7.62
CA GLY A 121 -2.54 -21.11 -7.68
C GLY A 121 -1.22 -21.71 -7.16
N ALA A 122 -0.44 -20.96 -6.37
CA ALA A 122 0.93 -21.30 -5.96
C ALA A 122 1.94 -21.44 -7.11
N LEU A 123 1.61 -20.94 -8.31
CA LEU A 123 2.48 -21.00 -9.50
C LEU A 123 3.53 -19.89 -9.50
N LYS A 124 3.20 -18.73 -8.93
CA LYS A 124 4.09 -17.57 -8.84
C LYS A 124 3.74 -16.68 -7.64
N GLN A 125 4.64 -15.76 -7.31
CA GLN A 125 4.48 -14.86 -6.15
C GLN A 125 3.67 -13.62 -6.47
N GLY A 126 3.44 -13.33 -7.74
CA GLY A 126 2.71 -12.16 -8.17
C GLY A 126 2.78 -11.95 -9.68
N THR A 127 2.06 -10.94 -10.14
CA THR A 127 2.07 -10.43 -11.52
C THR A 127 1.73 -8.95 -11.48
N GLY A 128 1.98 -8.21 -12.55
CA GLY A 128 1.68 -6.79 -12.53
C GLY A 128 1.82 -6.07 -13.86
N LEU A 129 1.80 -4.75 -13.76
CA LEU A 129 2.01 -3.81 -14.85
C LEU A 129 3.18 -2.89 -14.54
N LEU A 130 4.16 -2.87 -15.42
CA LEU A 130 5.28 -1.92 -15.41
C LEU A 130 4.95 -0.74 -16.33
N LEU A 131 4.90 0.44 -15.76
CA LEU A 131 4.70 1.69 -16.49
C LEU A 131 6.04 2.41 -16.65
N ASP A 132 6.40 2.78 -17.87
CA ASP A 132 7.54 3.68 -18.14
C ASP A 132 7.04 5.12 -18.25
N MET A 133 7.56 6.00 -17.43
CA MET A 133 7.27 7.45 -17.50
C MET A 133 8.11 8.17 -18.56
N GLY A 134 8.94 7.44 -19.35
CA GLY A 134 9.85 7.96 -20.37
C GLY A 134 11.09 8.65 -19.80
N ARG A 135 10.99 9.22 -18.61
CA ARG A 135 12.06 9.91 -17.88
C ARG A 135 11.76 9.92 -16.38
N PRO A 136 12.76 10.15 -15.52
CA PRO A 136 12.50 10.31 -14.09
C PRO A 136 11.62 11.52 -13.80
N VAL A 137 10.47 11.28 -13.16
CA VAL A 137 9.50 12.27 -12.69
C VAL A 137 9.31 12.13 -11.18
N THR A 138 8.79 13.17 -10.52
CA THR A 138 8.50 13.13 -9.09
C THR A 138 7.06 12.66 -8.90
N ILE A 139 6.87 11.45 -8.40
CA ILE A 139 5.58 10.79 -8.18
C ILE A 139 5.12 11.04 -6.74
N ALA A 140 3.88 11.42 -6.55
CA ALA A 140 3.28 11.66 -5.24
C ALA A 140 2.12 10.71 -4.94
N ALA A 141 1.38 10.29 -5.97
CA ALA A 141 0.28 9.35 -5.83
C ALA A 141 0.04 8.58 -7.13
N VAL A 142 -0.56 7.40 -7.00
CA VAL A 142 -1.07 6.60 -8.11
C VAL A 142 -2.50 6.20 -7.81
N ARG A 143 -3.40 6.41 -8.77
CA ARG A 143 -4.79 6.00 -8.70
C ARG A 143 -5.06 4.92 -9.74
N LEU A 144 -5.76 3.87 -9.33
CA LEU A 144 -6.15 2.74 -10.14
C LEU A 144 -7.67 2.64 -10.21
N THR A 145 -8.18 2.28 -11.37
CA THR A 145 -9.53 1.76 -11.54
C THR A 145 -9.40 0.26 -11.79
N LEU A 146 -9.88 -0.53 -10.85
CA LEU A 146 -9.79 -1.99 -10.83
C LEU A 146 -11.12 -2.63 -11.21
N GLY A 147 -11.15 -3.96 -11.30
CA GLY A 147 -12.35 -4.75 -11.56
C GLY A 147 -13.41 -4.58 -10.48
N SER A 148 -14.60 -5.17 -10.72
CA SER A 148 -15.79 -4.97 -9.89
C SER A 148 -15.73 -5.70 -8.55
N TYR A 149 -14.85 -6.68 -8.37
CA TYR A 149 -14.78 -7.48 -7.16
C TYR A 149 -13.67 -6.97 -6.23
N PRO A 150 -13.95 -6.78 -4.94
CA PRO A 150 -12.94 -6.41 -3.97
C PRO A 150 -12.07 -7.61 -3.57
N GLY A 151 -10.93 -7.35 -2.95
CA GLY A 151 -10.06 -8.41 -2.42
C GLY A 151 -8.63 -8.36 -2.93
N THR A 152 -8.33 -7.45 -3.84
CA THR A 152 -6.99 -7.25 -4.39
C THR A 152 -5.99 -6.79 -3.33
N SER A 153 -4.81 -7.40 -3.34
CA SER A 153 -3.65 -6.84 -2.64
C SER A 153 -2.55 -6.56 -3.63
N LEU A 154 -1.92 -5.39 -3.49
CA LEU A 154 -0.85 -4.98 -4.37
C LEU A 154 0.18 -4.10 -3.68
N GLU A 155 1.36 -4.05 -4.26
CA GLU A 155 2.46 -3.15 -3.93
C GLU A 155 2.68 -2.18 -5.08
N LEU A 156 2.79 -0.91 -4.76
CA LEU A 156 3.30 0.11 -5.67
C LEU A 156 4.82 0.18 -5.48
N ARG A 157 5.55 -0.15 -6.52
CA ARG A 157 7.00 -0.15 -6.52
C ARG A 157 7.53 0.90 -7.48
N LEU A 158 8.54 1.64 -7.08
CA LEU A 158 9.06 2.78 -7.83
C LEU A 158 10.57 2.70 -7.95
N GLY A 159 11.10 2.95 -9.14
CA GLY A 159 12.54 2.93 -9.37
C GLY A 159 12.99 3.64 -10.64
N ARG A 160 14.30 3.57 -10.89
CA ARG A 160 14.93 4.13 -12.08
C ARG A 160 15.28 3.09 -13.13
N SER A 161 15.24 1.84 -12.75
CA SER A 161 15.50 0.66 -13.56
C SER A 161 14.27 -0.25 -13.56
N PRO A 162 14.00 -1.00 -14.62
CA PRO A 162 12.82 -1.85 -14.74
C PRO A 162 12.96 -3.18 -13.98
N GLU A 163 14.14 -3.54 -13.47
CA GLU A 163 14.39 -4.80 -12.78
C GLU A 163 13.65 -4.83 -11.43
N PHE A 164 12.99 -5.95 -11.11
CA PHE A 164 12.19 -6.11 -9.90
C PHE A 164 12.94 -5.72 -8.63
N GLY A 165 14.20 -6.15 -8.49
CA GLY A 165 15.05 -5.85 -7.34
C GLY A 165 15.45 -4.36 -7.22
N ALA A 166 15.34 -3.59 -8.31
CA ALA A 166 15.61 -2.15 -8.35
C ALA A 166 14.37 -1.28 -8.12
N LEU A 167 13.23 -1.92 -7.85
CA LEU A 167 11.92 -1.29 -7.63
C LEU A 167 11.48 -1.48 -6.17
N PRO A 168 11.98 -0.69 -5.21
CA PRO A 168 11.53 -0.78 -3.82
C PRO A 168 10.05 -0.47 -3.68
N VAL A 169 9.40 -1.07 -2.67
CA VAL A 169 8.01 -0.80 -2.31
C VAL A 169 7.88 0.63 -1.78
N ALA A 170 7.04 1.42 -2.41
CA ALA A 170 6.75 2.80 -2.04
C ALA A 170 5.41 2.93 -1.28
N ALA A 171 4.45 2.09 -1.61
CA ALA A 171 3.17 1.97 -0.93
C ALA A 171 2.57 0.58 -1.17
N SER A 172 1.61 0.17 -0.35
CA SER A 172 0.87 -1.07 -0.53
C SER A 172 -0.59 -0.90 -0.15
N ALA A 173 -1.43 -1.76 -0.67
CA ALA A 173 -2.83 -1.89 -0.29
C ALA A 173 -3.21 -3.36 -0.17
N SER A 174 -4.16 -3.64 0.72
CA SER A 174 -4.78 -4.94 0.88
C SER A 174 -6.30 -4.80 0.83
N ASN A 175 -6.96 -5.83 0.32
CA ASN A 175 -8.41 -5.86 0.19
C ASN A 175 -8.98 -4.63 -0.55
N ALA A 176 -8.29 -4.20 -1.62
CA ALA A 176 -8.70 -3.07 -2.43
C ALA A 176 -10.04 -3.34 -3.12
N GLY A 177 -10.84 -2.28 -3.26
CA GLY A 177 -12.06 -2.27 -4.06
C GLY A 177 -11.81 -1.73 -5.47
N THR A 178 -12.88 -1.38 -6.17
CA THR A 178 -12.88 -0.95 -7.57
C THR A 178 -12.01 0.28 -7.85
N VAL A 179 -11.89 1.19 -6.90
CA VAL A 179 -11.03 2.37 -7.01
C VAL A 179 -10.04 2.39 -5.86
N LEU A 180 -8.77 2.44 -6.21
CA LEU A 180 -7.68 2.51 -5.26
C LEU A 180 -6.84 3.76 -5.48
N SER A 181 -6.55 4.49 -4.42
CA SER A 181 -5.63 5.63 -4.43
C SER A 181 -4.48 5.37 -3.47
N LEU A 182 -3.27 5.30 -3.99
CA LEU A 182 -2.04 5.10 -3.26
C LEU A 182 -1.29 6.43 -3.18
N SER A 183 -1.36 7.10 -2.05
CA SER A 183 -0.58 8.31 -1.77
C SER A 183 0.74 7.94 -1.09
N LEU A 184 1.83 8.53 -1.56
CA LEU A 184 3.14 8.30 -0.99
C LEU A 184 3.35 9.19 0.25
N LYS A 185 4.02 8.67 1.28
CA LYS A 185 4.40 9.44 2.48
C LYS A 185 5.28 10.64 2.12
N ALA A 186 6.14 10.48 1.13
CA ALA A 186 6.93 11.54 0.51
C ALA A 186 7.02 11.29 -1.00
N PRO A 187 7.01 12.35 -1.84
CA PRO A 187 7.17 12.19 -3.27
C PRO A 187 8.49 11.50 -3.63
N VAL A 188 8.45 10.57 -4.58
CA VAL A 188 9.61 9.77 -5.01
C VAL A 188 9.96 10.10 -6.46
N ARG A 189 11.25 10.28 -6.76
CA ARG A 189 11.73 10.48 -8.13
C ARG A 189 12.02 9.13 -8.78
N ALA A 190 11.16 8.74 -9.74
CA ALA A 190 11.22 7.46 -10.44
C ALA A 190 10.92 7.61 -11.93
N ARG A 191 11.43 6.69 -12.74
CA ARG A 191 11.05 6.50 -14.15
C ARG A 191 10.05 5.37 -14.30
N TYR A 192 10.23 4.28 -13.53
CA TYR A 192 9.39 3.10 -13.62
C TYR A 192 8.45 3.02 -12.43
N VAL A 193 7.20 2.66 -12.71
CA VAL A 193 6.12 2.44 -11.75
C VAL A 193 5.62 1.02 -11.96
N LEU A 194 5.87 0.14 -11.00
CA LEU A 194 5.36 -1.22 -11.05
C LEU A 194 4.16 -1.35 -10.10
N LEU A 195 3.05 -1.78 -10.66
CA LEU A 195 1.85 -2.22 -9.95
C LEU A 195 1.97 -3.72 -9.78
N TRP A 196 2.42 -4.17 -8.61
CA TRP A 196 2.69 -5.58 -8.34
C TRP A 196 1.58 -6.20 -7.52
N PHE A 197 0.74 -7.01 -8.14
CA PHE A 197 -0.35 -7.73 -7.47
C PHE A 197 0.20 -8.93 -6.73
N THR A 198 -0.12 -9.03 -5.43
CA THR A 198 0.29 -10.12 -4.55
C THR A 198 -0.89 -11.02 -4.16
N LYS A 199 -2.13 -10.56 -4.42
CA LYS A 199 -3.35 -11.31 -4.22
C LYS A 199 -4.42 -10.82 -5.19
N LEU A 200 -5.16 -11.76 -5.80
CA LEU A 200 -6.22 -11.47 -6.75
C LEU A 200 -7.59 -11.58 -6.09
N PRO A 201 -8.58 -10.78 -6.53
CA PRO A 201 -9.96 -10.89 -6.09
C PRO A 201 -10.63 -12.11 -6.77
N PRO A 202 -11.76 -12.61 -6.24
CA PRO A 202 -12.60 -13.56 -6.99
C PRO A 202 -13.15 -12.87 -8.25
N ASN A 203 -13.37 -13.63 -9.33
CA ASN A 203 -13.94 -13.09 -10.57
C ASN A 203 -15.41 -13.45 -10.79
N GLY A 204 -16.07 -14.03 -9.78
CA GLY A 204 -17.47 -14.46 -9.85
C GLY A 204 -17.69 -15.80 -10.56
N ALA A 205 -16.68 -16.37 -11.22
CA ALA A 205 -16.73 -17.65 -11.92
C ALA A 205 -16.05 -18.80 -11.15
N GLY A 206 -15.76 -18.60 -9.86
CA GLY A 206 -15.08 -19.59 -9.03
C GLY A 206 -13.55 -19.60 -9.17
N THR A 207 -13.01 -18.63 -9.89
CA THR A 207 -11.57 -18.40 -10.07
C THR A 207 -11.19 -16.99 -9.61
N TYR A 208 -9.91 -16.66 -9.72
CA TYR A 208 -9.35 -15.39 -9.25
C TYR A 208 -8.65 -14.69 -10.41
N GLN A 209 -8.98 -13.41 -10.60
CA GLN A 209 -8.48 -12.62 -11.71
C GLN A 209 -8.65 -11.13 -11.40
N GLU A 210 -7.69 -10.30 -11.78
CA GLU A 210 -7.81 -8.85 -11.63
C GLU A 210 -7.90 -8.17 -13.00
N PHE A 211 -8.75 -7.15 -13.06
CA PHE A 211 -8.85 -6.21 -14.17
C PHE A 211 -8.28 -4.87 -13.76
N VAL A 212 -7.50 -4.25 -14.63
CA VAL A 212 -7.02 -2.88 -14.47
C VAL A 212 -7.56 -2.06 -15.64
N HIS A 213 -8.60 -1.29 -15.37
CA HIS A 213 -9.25 -0.45 -16.37
C HIS A 213 -8.48 0.84 -16.64
N GLY A 214 -7.73 1.34 -15.66
CA GLY A 214 -6.96 2.56 -15.84
C GLY A 214 -6.01 2.87 -14.72
N VAL A 215 -4.97 3.63 -15.06
CA VAL A 215 -3.94 4.10 -14.13
C VAL A 215 -3.75 5.60 -14.32
N THR A 216 -3.73 6.34 -13.22
CA THR A 216 -3.41 7.76 -13.19
C THR A 216 -2.23 8.00 -12.25
N VAL A 217 -1.13 8.49 -12.78
CA VAL A 217 0.05 8.89 -12.00
C VAL A 217 -0.01 10.38 -11.73
N GLN A 218 0.10 10.78 -10.47
CA GLN A 218 0.09 12.18 -10.04
C GLN A 218 1.47 12.58 -9.51
N GLY A 219 1.94 13.73 -9.97
CA GLY A 219 3.28 14.16 -9.59
C GLY A 219 3.71 15.49 -10.21
N ARG A 220 5.03 15.63 -10.37
CA ARG A 220 5.68 16.81 -10.98
C ARG A 220 6.74 16.33 -11.97
N ARG A 221 6.84 17.04 -13.08
CA ARG A 221 7.88 16.83 -14.11
C ARG A 221 9.14 17.61 -13.80
#